data_f15fd155cc82d219c2ec473ae9b9bd5f
#
_entry.id   f15fd155cc82d219c2ec473ae9b9bd5f
#
_cell.length_a   1.000
_cell.length_b   1.000
_cell.length_c   1.000
_cell.angle_alpha   90.00
_cell.angle_beta   90.00
_cell.angle_gamma   90.00
#
_symmetry.space_group_name_H-M   'P 1'
#
loop_
_entity.id
_entity.type
_entity.pdbx_description
1 polymer ?
#
loop_
_entity_poly.entity_id
_entity_poly.type
_entity_poly.pdbx_seq_one_letter_code
_entity_poly.pdbx_strand_id
1 'polypeptide(L)'
;MTTANLLDFDLDGLAAFCEQLGEKRFRATQLFRWIHQRGASDFDQMSDLAKSLRQKLKGCAEVRALTVLTEHVSADGTIKWLFDVGDGNAVETVFIPEDDRGTLCVSSQAGCAVGCRFCSTGHQGFARNLKTSEILAQLWYAEHLLRRKFGRDERVISNVVMMGMGEPLQNYNALVPALRAMLDDHGYGLSRRRVTVSTSGVVPMMDRLALDCPVAMAVSLHAPTDELRSHLVPLNRKYPIAELLDACLRYLEHAPRDFITFEYCMLDGVNDQPEHARQLIAVSYTHLTLPTKRIV
;
A
#
# COMPACT_ATOMS: atom_id res chain seq x y z
N MET A 1 -21.20 -7.17 -21.08
CA MET A 1 -19.76 -7.12 -20.73
C MET A 1 -19.65 -6.34 -19.44
N THR A 2 -18.86 -6.79 -18.48
CA THR A 2 -18.60 -6.02 -17.25
C THR A 2 -17.75 -4.80 -17.59
N THR A 3 -18.18 -3.61 -17.15
CA THR A 3 -17.44 -2.36 -17.32
C THR A 3 -16.10 -2.43 -16.59
N ALA A 4 -15.00 -2.15 -17.29
CA ALA A 4 -13.66 -2.18 -16.70
C ALA A 4 -13.41 -0.90 -15.88
N ASN A 5 -12.98 -1.06 -14.61
CA ASN A 5 -12.50 0.10 -13.84
C ASN A 5 -11.04 0.36 -14.21
N LEU A 6 -10.75 1.53 -14.79
CA LEU A 6 -9.40 1.85 -15.25
C LEU A 6 -8.38 2.02 -14.13
N LEU A 7 -8.82 2.16 -12.88
CA LEU A 7 -7.95 2.09 -11.70
C LEU A 7 -7.42 0.67 -11.40
N ASP A 8 -7.92 -0.37 -12.07
CA ASP A 8 -7.39 -1.73 -11.92
C ASP A 8 -6.07 -1.96 -12.66
N PHE A 9 -5.63 -1.00 -13.48
CA PHE A 9 -4.47 -1.14 -14.34
C PHE A 9 -3.29 -0.27 -13.89
N ASP A 10 -2.09 -0.83 -13.91
CA ASP A 10 -0.87 -0.05 -14.08
C ASP A 10 -0.76 0.44 -15.54
N LEU A 11 0.29 1.20 -15.85
CA LEU A 11 0.43 1.78 -17.21
C LEU A 11 0.54 0.70 -18.30
N ASP A 12 1.21 -0.42 -18.03
CA ASP A 12 1.33 -1.53 -18.99
C ASP A 12 -0.01 -2.27 -19.17
N GLY A 13 -0.74 -2.51 -18.09
CA GLY A 13 -2.09 -3.08 -18.16
C GLY A 13 -3.06 -2.18 -18.91
N LEU A 14 -3.00 -0.86 -18.69
CA LEU A 14 -3.81 0.10 -19.42
C LEU A 14 -3.41 0.18 -20.90
N ALA A 15 -2.12 0.01 -21.21
CA ALA A 15 -1.65 -0.06 -22.59
C ALA A 15 -2.21 -1.29 -23.31
N ALA A 16 -2.19 -2.46 -22.68
CA ALA A 16 -2.80 -3.67 -23.22
C ALA A 16 -4.32 -3.52 -23.41
N PHE A 17 -5.01 -2.86 -22.48
CA PHE A 17 -6.43 -2.53 -22.61
C PHE A 17 -6.71 -1.62 -23.81
N CYS A 18 -5.90 -0.58 -24.04
CA CYS A 18 -6.01 0.29 -25.22
C CYS A 18 -5.81 -0.49 -26.52
N GLU A 19 -4.83 -1.38 -26.57
CA GLU A 19 -4.57 -2.24 -27.75
C GLU A 19 -5.76 -3.16 -28.07
N GLN A 20 -6.42 -3.71 -27.05
CA GLN A 20 -7.66 -4.50 -27.22
C GLN A 20 -8.82 -3.68 -27.81
N LEU A 21 -8.85 -2.36 -27.58
CA LEU A 21 -9.80 -1.43 -28.18
C LEU A 21 -9.40 -0.98 -29.59
N GLY A 22 -8.28 -1.48 -30.14
CA GLY A 22 -7.75 -1.07 -31.44
C GLY A 22 -7.06 0.30 -31.40
N GLU A 23 -6.66 0.75 -30.23
CA GLU A 23 -5.98 2.04 -30.03
C GLU A 23 -4.48 1.85 -29.87
N LYS A 24 -3.70 2.90 -30.17
CA LYS A 24 -2.25 2.87 -30.03
C LYS A 24 -1.84 2.91 -28.53
N ARG A 25 -0.77 2.20 -28.17
CA ARG A 25 -0.22 2.08 -26.82
C ARG A 25 -0.04 3.42 -26.08
N PHE A 26 0.38 4.49 -26.78
CA PHE A 26 0.58 5.81 -26.17
C PHE A 26 -0.71 6.46 -25.61
N ARG A 27 -1.90 5.98 -26.03
CA ARG A 27 -3.17 6.45 -25.48
C ARG A 27 -3.31 6.12 -24.01
N ALA A 28 -2.71 5.02 -23.58
CA ALA A 28 -2.65 4.66 -22.16
C ALA A 28 -1.96 5.75 -21.32
N THR A 29 -0.84 6.30 -21.79
CA THR A 29 -0.15 7.40 -21.08
C THR A 29 -1.03 8.64 -20.94
N GLN A 30 -1.81 8.99 -21.97
CA GLN A 30 -2.75 10.11 -21.89
C GLN A 30 -3.86 9.82 -20.87
N LEU A 31 -4.50 8.64 -20.93
CA LEU A 31 -5.52 8.21 -19.98
C LEU A 31 -4.97 8.19 -18.56
N PHE A 32 -3.79 7.62 -18.34
CA PHE A 32 -3.16 7.48 -17.05
C PHE A 32 -2.92 8.84 -16.37
N ARG A 33 -2.44 9.82 -17.14
CA ARG A 33 -2.27 11.21 -16.67
C ARG A 33 -3.60 11.86 -16.32
N TRP A 34 -4.63 11.68 -17.14
CA TRP A 34 -5.95 12.23 -16.87
C TRP A 34 -6.53 11.66 -15.57
N ILE A 35 -6.41 10.35 -15.40
CA ILE A 35 -6.94 9.65 -14.24
C ILE A 35 -6.16 10.03 -12.96
N HIS A 36 -4.84 9.83 -12.96
CA HIS A 36 -4.05 9.89 -11.72
C HIS A 36 -3.54 11.29 -11.40
N GLN A 37 -3.11 12.07 -12.40
CA GLN A 37 -2.59 13.42 -12.13
C GLN A 37 -3.68 14.49 -12.07
N ARG A 38 -4.69 14.40 -12.94
CA ARG A 38 -5.75 15.40 -13.03
C ARG A 38 -7.03 15.01 -12.31
N GLY A 39 -7.16 13.77 -11.86
CA GLY A 39 -8.33 13.29 -11.13
C GLY A 39 -9.62 13.23 -11.95
N ALA A 40 -9.50 13.07 -13.25
CA ALA A 40 -10.66 12.99 -14.13
C ALA A 40 -11.32 11.61 -14.05
N SER A 41 -12.60 11.57 -13.74
CA SER A 41 -13.44 10.37 -13.81
C SER A 41 -14.39 10.37 -15.01
N ASP A 42 -14.63 11.54 -15.61
CA ASP A 42 -15.43 11.69 -16.81
C ASP A 42 -14.55 11.81 -18.04
N PHE A 43 -14.73 10.89 -19.01
CA PHE A 43 -13.97 10.87 -20.25
C PHE A 43 -14.19 12.10 -21.13
N ASP A 44 -15.31 12.85 -20.95
CA ASP A 44 -15.53 14.09 -21.69
C ASP A 44 -14.56 15.21 -21.32
N GLN A 45 -14.01 15.18 -20.10
CA GLN A 45 -13.00 16.13 -19.63
C GLN A 45 -11.63 15.89 -20.29
N MET A 46 -11.39 14.69 -20.85
CA MET A 46 -10.11 14.28 -21.44
C MET A 46 -9.93 14.84 -22.86
N SER A 47 -9.70 16.16 -22.94
CA SER A 47 -9.77 16.94 -24.19
C SER A 47 -8.73 16.57 -25.25
N ASP A 48 -7.59 15.98 -24.86
CA ASP A 48 -6.52 15.52 -25.77
C ASP A 48 -6.76 14.11 -26.31
N LEU A 49 -7.84 13.44 -25.88
CA LEU A 49 -8.30 12.18 -26.44
C LEU A 49 -9.27 12.41 -27.60
N ALA A 50 -9.15 11.62 -28.66
CA ALA A 50 -10.10 11.65 -29.76
C ALA A 50 -11.53 11.38 -29.28
N LYS A 51 -12.51 12.07 -29.85
CA LYS A 51 -13.94 11.87 -29.52
C LYS A 51 -14.38 10.41 -29.70
N SER A 52 -13.88 9.75 -30.73
CA SER A 52 -14.17 8.31 -30.99
C SER A 52 -13.67 7.42 -29.85
N LEU A 53 -12.46 7.66 -29.31
CA LEU A 53 -11.92 6.91 -28.18
C LEU A 53 -12.74 7.16 -26.90
N ARG A 54 -13.09 8.43 -26.61
CA ARG A 54 -13.94 8.76 -25.46
C ARG A 54 -15.30 8.04 -25.51
N GLN A 55 -15.91 7.94 -26.71
CA GLN A 55 -17.16 7.18 -26.88
C GLN A 55 -16.98 5.67 -26.69
N LYS A 56 -15.88 5.10 -27.19
CA LYS A 56 -15.54 3.69 -26.93
C LYS A 56 -15.41 3.42 -25.43
N LEU A 57 -14.65 4.28 -24.72
CA LEU A 57 -14.42 4.14 -23.29
C LEU A 57 -15.72 4.20 -22.49
N LYS A 58 -16.62 5.13 -22.80
CA LYS A 58 -17.95 5.20 -22.15
C LYS A 58 -18.78 3.92 -22.28
N GLY A 59 -18.57 3.15 -23.33
CA GLY A 59 -19.28 1.90 -23.57
C GLY A 59 -18.69 0.68 -22.84
N CYS A 60 -17.44 0.76 -22.36
CA CYS A 60 -16.74 -0.42 -21.83
C CYS A 60 -15.89 -0.17 -20.58
N ALA A 61 -15.70 1.07 -20.18
CA ALA A 61 -14.80 1.43 -19.06
C ALA A 61 -15.39 2.53 -18.19
N GLU A 62 -14.85 2.65 -16.99
CA GLU A 62 -15.15 3.70 -16.01
C GLU A 62 -13.91 4.02 -15.16
N VAL A 63 -13.94 5.16 -14.48
CA VAL A 63 -13.03 5.47 -13.37
C VAL A 63 -13.90 5.62 -12.12
N ARG A 64 -13.92 4.57 -11.31
CA ARG A 64 -14.80 4.50 -10.14
C ARG A 64 -13.99 4.74 -8.86
N ALA A 65 -14.27 5.85 -8.18
CA ALA A 65 -13.82 6.11 -6.83
C ALA A 65 -14.57 5.24 -5.82
N LEU A 66 -14.02 5.14 -4.61
CA LEU A 66 -14.73 4.53 -3.48
C LEU A 66 -15.73 5.51 -2.88
N THR A 67 -16.82 4.98 -2.34
CA THR A 67 -17.82 5.77 -1.59
C THR A 67 -17.34 5.94 -0.15
N VAL A 68 -17.32 7.17 0.35
CA VAL A 68 -17.03 7.47 1.75
C VAL A 68 -18.27 7.21 2.59
N LEU A 69 -18.13 6.36 3.59
CA LEU A 69 -19.17 6.11 4.61
C LEU A 69 -19.07 7.11 5.76
N THR A 70 -17.85 7.34 6.25
CA THR A 70 -17.58 8.31 7.32
C THR A 70 -16.24 9.02 7.10
N GLU A 71 -16.17 10.26 7.57
CA GLU A 71 -14.93 11.05 7.66
C GLU A 71 -14.79 11.58 9.09
N HIS A 72 -13.62 11.39 9.67
CA HIS A 72 -13.26 11.94 10.97
C HIS A 72 -12.00 12.80 10.84
N VAL A 73 -12.05 14.02 11.36
CA VAL A 73 -10.91 14.95 11.37
C VAL A 73 -10.50 15.18 12.82
N SER A 74 -9.24 14.87 13.14
CA SER A 74 -8.64 15.09 14.46
C SER A 74 -8.13 16.53 14.60
N ALA A 75 -7.85 16.95 15.84
CA ALA A 75 -7.37 18.30 16.14
C ALA A 75 -6.01 18.64 15.51
N ASP A 76 -5.18 17.62 15.27
CA ASP A 76 -3.87 17.71 14.60
C ASP A 76 -3.97 17.75 13.06
N GLY A 77 -5.20 17.72 12.52
CA GLY A 77 -5.45 17.70 11.07
C GLY A 77 -5.41 16.31 10.44
N THR A 78 -5.16 15.24 11.21
CA THR A 78 -5.29 13.86 10.72
C THR A 78 -6.72 13.59 10.28
N ILE A 79 -6.88 12.98 9.09
CA ILE A 79 -8.19 12.64 8.53
C ILE A 79 -8.27 11.13 8.34
N LYS A 80 -9.31 10.52 8.90
CA LYS A 80 -9.63 9.12 8.72
C LYS A 80 -10.92 8.98 7.93
N TRP A 81 -10.86 8.25 6.81
CA TRP A 81 -12.01 7.85 6.03
C TRP A 81 -12.32 6.38 6.22
N LEU A 82 -13.59 6.05 6.26
CA LEU A 82 -14.11 4.71 6.08
C LEU A 82 -14.73 4.63 4.69
N PHE A 83 -14.18 3.77 3.84
CA PHE A 83 -14.63 3.56 2.47
C PHE A 83 -15.46 2.29 2.34
N ASP A 84 -16.59 2.37 1.65
CA ASP A 84 -17.33 1.20 1.18
C ASP A 84 -16.55 0.52 0.03
N VAL A 85 -16.25 -0.75 0.19
CA VAL A 85 -15.62 -1.56 -0.85
C VAL A 85 -16.58 -2.61 -1.43
N GLY A 86 -17.87 -2.50 -1.11
CA GLY A 86 -18.91 -3.41 -1.56
C GLY A 86 -19.04 -4.67 -0.71
N ASP A 87 -20.08 -5.46 -1.00
CA ASP A 87 -20.38 -6.72 -0.33
C ASP A 87 -20.53 -6.60 1.21
N GLY A 88 -20.95 -5.41 1.69
CA GLY A 88 -21.06 -5.12 3.13
C GLY A 88 -19.73 -4.93 3.84
N ASN A 89 -18.63 -4.78 3.10
CA ASN A 89 -17.29 -4.57 3.64
C ASN A 89 -16.88 -3.10 3.53
N ALA A 90 -16.10 -2.64 4.51
CA ALA A 90 -15.50 -1.31 4.51
C ALA A 90 -14.04 -1.36 4.95
N VAL A 91 -13.26 -0.38 4.49
CA VAL A 91 -11.84 -0.25 4.85
C VAL A 91 -11.49 1.16 5.29
N GLU A 92 -10.54 1.27 6.19
CA GLU A 92 -10.04 2.54 6.69
C GLU A 92 -8.85 3.03 5.85
N THR A 93 -8.79 4.36 5.68
CA THR A 93 -7.65 5.08 5.09
C THR A 93 -7.39 6.30 5.96
N VAL A 94 -6.13 6.58 6.25
CA VAL A 94 -5.75 7.67 7.15
C VAL A 94 -4.75 8.58 6.48
N PHE A 95 -5.07 9.88 6.41
CA PHE A 95 -4.14 10.93 6.02
C PHE A 95 -3.56 11.58 7.28
N ILE A 96 -2.23 11.61 7.37
CA ILE A 96 -1.47 12.19 8.47
C ILE A 96 -0.68 13.37 7.90
N PRO A 97 -1.09 14.63 8.21
CA PRO A 97 -0.34 15.81 7.81
C PRO A 97 0.92 15.97 8.68
N GLU A 98 2.01 16.37 8.06
CA GLU A 98 3.22 16.85 8.70
C GLU A 98 3.59 18.20 8.06
N ASP A 99 4.51 18.98 8.65
CA ASP A 99 4.82 20.35 8.21
C ASP A 99 5.15 20.44 6.71
N ASP A 100 5.97 19.52 6.20
CA ASP A 100 6.44 19.46 4.81
C ASP A 100 6.01 18.19 4.06
N ARG A 101 5.23 17.30 4.70
CA ARG A 101 4.84 15.99 4.18
C ARG A 101 3.39 15.69 4.44
N GLY A 102 2.81 14.87 3.56
CA GLY A 102 1.52 14.22 3.80
C GLY A 102 1.69 12.71 3.64
N THR A 103 1.43 11.96 4.69
CA THR A 103 1.50 10.49 4.67
C THR A 103 0.10 9.92 4.58
N LEU A 104 -0.14 9.03 3.60
CA LEU A 104 -1.40 8.30 3.48
C LEU A 104 -1.19 6.84 3.85
N CYS A 105 -1.94 6.37 4.85
CA CYS A 105 -2.03 4.97 5.23
C CYS A 105 -3.17 4.31 4.47
N VAL A 106 -2.87 3.25 3.70
CA VAL A 106 -3.78 2.60 2.75
C VAL A 106 -4.00 1.15 3.16
N SER A 107 -5.24 0.68 3.03
CA SER A 107 -5.65 -0.70 3.26
C SER A 107 -5.48 -1.57 2.02
N SER A 108 -5.17 -2.85 2.21
CA SER A 108 -4.97 -3.85 1.15
C SER A 108 -5.99 -4.99 1.15
N GLN A 109 -6.69 -5.21 2.26
CA GLN A 109 -7.70 -6.25 2.41
C GLN A 109 -8.88 -5.72 3.24
N ALA A 110 -10.06 -6.29 3.05
CA ALA A 110 -11.16 -6.19 4.00
C ALA A 110 -10.96 -7.28 5.07
N GLY A 111 -10.60 -6.85 6.29
CA GLY A 111 -10.13 -7.76 7.33
C GLY A 111 -8.70 -8.26 7.10
N CYS A 112 -8.26 -9.26 7.88
CA CYS A 112 -6.90 -9.82 7.77
C CYS A 112 -6.87 -11.28 8.24
N ALA A 113 -6.23 -12.14 7.43
CA ALA A 113 -6.10 -13.57 7.73
C ALA A 113 -4.93 -13.91 8.69
N VAL A 114 -4.01 -12.97 8.94
CA VAL A 114 -2.83 -13.22 9.81
C VAL A 114 -3.25 -13.45 11.26
N GLY A 115 -4.29 -12.73 11.73
CA GLY A 115 -4.87 -12.95 13.05
C GLY A 115 -3.96 -12.51 14.20
N CYS A 116 -3.20 -11.42 14.03
CA CYS A 116 -2.38 -10.85 15.10
C CYS A 116 -3.27 -10.49 16.31
N ARG A 117 -2.89 -10.95 17.51
CA ARG A 117 -3.76 -10.87 18.69
C ARG A 117 -3.97 -9.46 19.26
N PHE A 118 -3.09 -8.52 18.94
CA PHE A 118 -3.19 -7.11 19.34
C PHE A 118 -3.87 -6.24 18.27
N CYS A 119 -4.18 -6.80 17.09
CA CYS A 119 -4.65 -6.04 15.94
C CYS A 119 -6.18 -6.11 15.82
N SER A 120 -6.86 -4.95 15.85
CA SER A 120 -8.31 -4.87 15.68
C SER A 120 -8.78 -5.50 14.36
N THR A 121 -8.07 -5.25 13.26
CA THR A 121 -8.36 -5.86 11.95
C THR A 121 -8.19 -7.39 11.99
N GLY A 122 -7.21 -7.91 12.73
CA GLY A 122 -7.01 -9.35 12.90
C GLY A 122 -8.20 -10.04 13.60
N HIS A 123 -8.85 -9.35 14.54
CA HIS A 123 -10.05 -9.85 15.23
C HIS A 123 -11.31 -9.85 14.37
N GLN A 124 -11.37 -9.00 13.33
CA GLN A 124 -12.48 -8.99 12.38
C GLN A 124 -12.48 -10.22 11.45
N GLY A 125 -11.36 -10.94 11.36
CA GLY A 125 -11.16 -12.00 10.40
C GLY A 125 -10.91 -11.48 8.98
N PHE A 126 -10.83 -12.39 8.02
CA PHE A 126 -10.59 -12.09 6.61
C PHE A 126 -11.87 -12.22 5.81
N ALA A 127 -12.29 -11.15 5.15
CA ALA A 127 -13.41 -11.18 4.23
C ALA A 127 -12.94 -11.41 2.79
N ARG A 128 -12.10 -10.50 2.26
CA ARG A 128 -11.54 -10.61 0.90
C ARG A 128 -10.33 -9.71 0.66
N ASN A 129 -9.60 -10.01 -0.39
CA ASN A 129 -8.60 -9.11 -0.95
C ASN A 129 -9.27 -7.90 -1.62
N LEU A 130 -8.65 -6.73 -1.52
CA LEU A 130 -9.03 -5.58 -2.32
C LEU A 130 -8.52 -5.74 -3.76
N LYS A 131 -9.25 -5.19 -4.72
CA LYS A 131 -8.80 -5.03 -6.11
C LYS A 131 -7.74 -3.94 -6.18
N THR A 132 -6.96 -3.93 -7.26
CA THR A 132 -6.01 -2.83 -7.53
C THR A 132 -6.72 -1.48 -7.53
N SER A 133 -7.89 -1.40 -8.17
CA SER A 133 -8.74 -0.20 -8.17
C SER A 133 -9.15 0.26 -6.79
N GLU A 134 -9.46 -0.66 -5.88
CA GLU A 134 -9.86 -0.32 -4.50
C GLU A 134 -8.67 0.16 -3.65
N ILE A 135 -7.48 -0.37 -3.90
CA ILE A 135 -6.25 0.12 -3.28
C ILE A 135 -5.92 1.52 -3.81
N LEU A 136 -5.90 1.71 -5.12
CA LEU A 136 -5.58 2.99 -5.76
C LEU A 136 -6.65 4.05 -5.53
N ALA A 137 -7.93 3.69 -5.45
CA ALA A 137 -9.00 4.63 -5.23
C ALA A 137 -8.92 5.34 -3.87
N GLN A 138 -8.32 4.72 -2.85
CA GLN A 138 -8.04 5.36 -1.56
C GLN A 138 -7.07 6.54 -1.76
N LEU A 139 -5.96 6.31 -2.48
CA LEU A 139 -4.99 7.37 -2.80
C LEU A 139 -5.59 8.41 -3.76
N TRP A 140 -6.29 7.97 -4.80
CA TRP A 140 -6.93 8.82 -5.79
C TRP A 140 -7.91 9.79 -5.13
N TYR A 141 -8.79 9.28 -4.28
CA TYR A 141 -9.77 10.10 -3.56
C TYR A 141 -9.09 11.10 -2.63
N ALA A 142 -8.19 10.63 -1.77
CA ALA A 142 -7.51 11.47 -0.79
C ALA A 142 -6.69 12.58 -1.46
N GLU A 143 -5.88 12.28 -2.47
CA GLU A 143 -5.04 13.26 -3.16
C GLU A 143 -5.88 14.35 -3.80
N HIS A 144 -6.93 14.00 -4.55
CA HIS A 144 -7.75 14.99 -5.25
C HIS A 144 -8.68 15.78 -4.33
N LEU A 145 -9.15 15.18 -3.23
CA LEU A 145 -9.88 15.90 -2.19
C LEU A 145 -8.99 16.93 -1.50
N LEU A 146 -7.78 16.51 -1.07
CA LEU A 146 -6.86 17.35 -0.32
C LEU A 146 -6.31 18.50 -1.18
N ARG A 147 -6.01 18.26 -2.46
CA ARG A 147 -5.63 19.35 -3.39
C ARG A 147 -6.70 20.43 -3.42
N ARG A 148 -7.96 20.05 -3.61
CA ARG A 148 -9.08 21.01 -3.60
C ARG A 148 -9.24 21.72 -2.26
N LYS A 149 -9.14 20.95 -1.15
CA LYS A 149 -9.28 21.48 0.21
C LYS A 149 -8.21 22.52 0.55
N PHE A 150 -6.97 22.29 0.12
CA PHE A 150 -5.84 23.19 0.39
C PHE A 150 -5.54 24.19 -0.73
N GLY A 151 -6.32 24.17 -1.82
CA GLY A 151 -6.11 25.05 -2.98
C GLY A 151 -4.73 24.86 -3.62
N ARG A 152 -4.21 23.62 -3.63
CA ARG A 152 -2.88 23.28 -4.18
C ARG A 152 -3.03 22.59 -5.53
N ASP A 153 -2.27 23.07 -6.52
CA ASP A 153 -2.09 22.37 -7.80
C ASP A 153 -1.07 21.23 -7.69
N GLU A 154 -0.15 21.35 -6.74
CA GLU A 154 0.87 20.35 -6.46
C GLU A 154 0.35 19.21 -5.58
N ARG A 155 1.07 18.09 -5.61
CA ARG A 155 0.79 16.90 -4.83
C ARG A 155 0.83 17.19 -3.32
N VAL A 156 -0.21 16.76 -2.62
CA VAL A 156 -0.33 16.86 -1.15
C VAL A 156 0.21 15.61 -0.46
N ILE A 157 -0.07 14.43 -1.02
CA ILE A 157 0.40 13.17 -0.45
C ILE A 157 1.80 12.88 -0.98
N SER A 158 2.79 13.00 -0.11
CA SER A 158 4.20 12.77 -0.44
C SER A 158 4.67 11.35 -0.11
N ASN A 159 3.98 10.65 0.78
CA ASN A 159 4.29 9.30 1.24
C ASN A 159 3.03 8.43 1.24
N VAL A 160 3.18 7.16 0.86
CA VAL A 160 2.13 6.16 1.00
C VAL A 160 2.67 4.97 1.79
N VAL A 161 1.91 4.53 2.79
CA VAL A 161 2.26 3.37 3.60
C VAL A 161 1.14 2.34 3.55
N MET A 162 1.47 1.11 3.18
CA MET A 162 0.55 -0.02 3.17
C MET A 162 0.48 -0.63 4.58
N MET A 163 -0.06 0.16 5.53
CA MET A 163 -0.12 -0.13 6.97
C MET A 163 -1.56 -0.06 7.51
N GLY A 164 -2.54 0.00 6.61
CA GLY A 164 -3.96 -0.06 6.95
C GLY A 164 -4.43 -1.49 7.20
N MET A 165 -5.66 -1.79 6.81
CA MET A 165 -6.24 -3.11 7.01
C MET A 165 -5.66 -4.14 6.03
N GLY A 166 -5.31 -5.34 6.56
CA GLY A 166 -4.84 -6.49 5.79
C GLY A 166 -3.33 -6.69 5.81
N GLU A 167 -2.90 -7.86 5.30
CA GLU A 167 -1.51 -8.18 5.00
C GLU A 167 -1.25 -7.95 3.51
N PRO A 168 -0.52 -6.90 3.14
CA PRO A 168 -0.36 -6.52 1.73
C PRO A 168 0.24 -7.64 0.86
N LEU A 169 1.19 -8.38 1.40
CA LEU A 169 1.86 -9.46 0.66
C LEU A 169 0.97 -10.69 0.42
N GLN A 170 -0.13 -10.84 1.16
CA GLN A 170 -1.17 -11.85 0.86
C GLN A 170 -2.11 -11.41 -0.27
N ASN A 171 -2.11 -10.11 -0.62
CA ASN A 171 -2.83 -9.57 -1.77
C ASN A 171 -1.89 -9.16 -2.91
N TYR A 172 -0.87 -9.95 -3.16
CA TYR A 172 0.26 -9.61 -4.02
C TYR A 172 -0.12 -9.17 -5.44
N ASN A 173 -1.07 -9.88 -6.06
CA ASN A 173 -1.46 -9.63 -7.44
C ASN A 173 -2.18 -8.28 -7.65
N ALA A 174 -2.86 -7.76 -6.64
CA ALA A 174 -3.46 -6.43 -6.67
C ALA A 174 -2.49 -5.35 -6.16
N LEU A 175 -1.60 -5.73 -5.23
CA LEU A 175 -0.62 -4.82 -4.65
C LEU A 175 0.39 -4.31 -5.68
N VAL A 176 1.02 -5.20 -6.44
CA VAL A 176 2.12 -4.81 -7.34
C VAL A 176 1.68 -3.82 -8.43
N PRO A 177 0.55 -4.03 -9.14
CA PRO A 177 0.05 -3.01 -10.07
C PRO A 177 -0.26 -1.66 -9.38
N ALA A 178 -0.80 -1.69 -8.16
CA ALA A 178 -1.03 -0.46 -7.39
C ALA A 178 0.27 0.27 -7.06
N LEU A 179 1.30 -0.45 -6.61
CA LEU A 179 2.63 0.11 -6.34
C LEU A 179 3.24 0.72 -7.61
N ARG A 180 3.17 0.01 -8.75
CA ARG A 180 3.68 0.50 -10.04
C ARG A 180 2.98 1.80 -10.44
N ALA A 181 1.66 1.88 -10.29
CA ALA A 181 0.92 3.12 -10.57
C ALA A 181 1.32 4.28 -9.64
N MET A 182 1.60 3.98 -8.36
CA MET A 182 2.09 4.99 -7.40
C MET A 182 3.49 5.53 -7.78
N LEU A 183 4.33 4.67 -8.34
CA LEU A 183 5.72 5.01 -8.69
C LEU A 183 5.85 5.67 -10.09
N ASP A 184 4.92 5.37 -11.01
CA ASP A 184 4.98 5.84 -12.38
C ASP A 184 4.92 7.36 -12.49
N ASP A 185 5.81 7.96 -13.29
CA ASP A 185 5.90 9.41 -13.49
C ASP A 185 4.65 9.98 -14.18
N HIS A 186 3.91 9.18 -14.91
CA HIS A 186 2.62 9.53 -15.52
C HIS A 186 1.43 9.28 -14.57
N GLY A 187 1.68 8.58 -13.45
CA GLY A 187 0.76 8.38 -12.35
C GLY A 187 0.99 9.39 -11.23
N TYR A 188 1.39 8.87 -10.05
CA TYR A 188 1.65 9.72 -8.89
C TYR A 188 3.12 10.17 -8.77
N GLY A 189 4.06 9.56 -9.49
CA GLY A 189 5.47 9.92 -9.47
C GLY A 189 6.12 9.86 -8.09
N LEU A 190 5.67 8.95 -7.22
CA LEU A 190 6.28 8.74 -5.92
C LEU A 190 7.61 8.01 -6.07
N SER A 191 8.62 8.41 -5.35
CA SER A 191 9.86 7.63 -5.33
C SER A 191 9.68 6.33 -4.55
N ARG A 192 10.43 5.28 -4.90
CA ARG A 192 10.42 3.99 -4.18
C ARG A 192 10.68 4.12 -2.67
N ARG A 193 11.36 5.18 -2.22
CA ARG A 193 11.61 5.49 -0.81
C ARG A 193 10.39 6.08 -0.09
N ARG A 194 9.40 6.57 -0.82
CA ARG A 194 8.20 7.23 -0.32
C ARG A 194 6.97 6.33 -0.33
N VAL A 195 7.12 5.13 -0.85
CA VAL A 195 6.10 4.07 -0.77
C VAL A 195 6.66 2.97 0.11
N THR A 196 5.94 2.64 1.19
CA THR A 196 6.36 1.61 2.15
C THR A 196 5.34 0.49 2.18
N VAL A 197 5.81 -0.75 2.01
CA VAL A 197 5.02 -1.95 2.27
C VAL A 197 5.38 -2.47 3.66
N SER A 198 4.38 -2.56 4.55
CA SER A 198 4.52 -3.23 5.84
C SER A 198 4.05 -4.67 5.72
N THR A 199 4.74 -5.60 6.36
CA THR A 199 4.38 -7.02 6.36
C THR A 199 4.63 -7.68 7.71
N SER A 200 3.78 -8.65 8.04
CA SER A 200 4.00 -9.56 9.16
C SER A 200 5.05 -10.63 8.86
N GLY A 201 5.62 -10.65 7.64
CA GLY A 201 6.69 -11.56 7.25
C GLY A 201 6.23 -12.73 6.37
N VAL A 202 5.54 -12.44 5.27
CA VAL A 202 5.23 -13.43 4.21
C VAL A 202 6.48 -13.63 3.36
N VAL A 203 7.46 -14.38 3.87
CA VAL A 203 8.83 -14.51 3.35
C VAL A 203 8.90 -14.72 1.84
N PRO A 204 8.20 -15.70 1.21
CA PRO A 204 8.32 -15.90 -0.23
C PRO A 204 7.84 -14.69 -1.06
N MET A 205 6.92 -13.90 -0.51
CA MET A 205 6.43 -12.70 -1.20
C MET A 205 7.34 -11.50 -0.96
N MET A 206 8.10 -11.46 0.14
CA MET A 206 9.18 -10.49 0.33
C MET A 206 10.26 -10.69 -0.74
N ASP A 207 10.74 -11.92 -0.94
CA ASP A 207 11.73 -12.26 -1.96
C ASP A 207 11.22 -11.89 -3.37
N ARG A 208 9.95 -12.14 -3.63
CA ARG A 208 9.34 -11.78 -4.92
C ARG A 208 9.21 -10.27 -5.11
N LEU A 209 8.80 -9.53 -4.07
CA LEU A 209 8.67 -8.07 -4.14
C LEU A 209 10.02 -7.38 -4.38
N ALA A 210 11.11 -7.93 -3.83
CA ALA A 210 12.47 -7.46 -4.08
C ALA A 210 12.82 -7.40 -5.57
N LEU A 211 12.27 -8.33 -6.37
CA LEU A 211 12.52 -8.41 -7.82
C LEU A 211 11.48 -7.64 -8.64
N ASP A 212 10.19 -7.77 -8.29
CA ASP A 212 9.08 -7.25 -9.11
C ASP A 212 8.86 -5.74 -8.96
N CYS A 213 9.00 -5.23 -7.72
CA CYS A 213 8.73 -3.82 -7.40
C CYS A 213 9.33 -3.42 -6.04
N PRO A 214 10.67 -3.34 -5.90
CA PRO A 214 11.30 -3.04 -4.64
C PRO A 214 11.02 -1.62 -4.18
N VAL A 215 10.27 -1.48 -3.08
CA VAL A 215 9.92 -0.23 -2.39
C VAL A 215 10.50 -0.25 -0.97
N ALA A 216 10.33 0.82 -0.18
CA ALA A 216 10.68 0.78 1.23
C ALA A 216 9.86 -0.30 1.95
N MET A 217 10.48 -0.99 2.91
CA MET A 217 9.84 -2.06 3.65
C MET A 217 9.84 -1.79 5.15
N ALA A 218 8.72 -2.13 5.79
CA ALA A 218 8.58 -2.24 7.21
C ALA A 218 8.19 -3.68 7.58
N VAL A 219 8.66 -4.17 8.71
CA VAL A 219 8.39 -5.53 9.20
C VAL A 219 7.82 -5.46 10.60
N SER A 220 6.63 -6.01 10.75
CA SER A 220 5.95 -6.17 12.03
C SER A 220 6.59 -7.31 12.83
N LEU A 221 7.57 -6.97 13.69
CA LEU A 221 8.33 -7.92 14.51
C LEU A 221 7.60 -8.25 15.81
N HIS A 222 7.30 -7.25 16.63
CA HIS A 222 6.47 -7.25 17.86
C HIS A 222 6.94 -8.16 19.00
N ALA A 223 7.94 -9.01 18.80
CA ALA A 223 8.51 -9.86 19.85
C ALA A 223 9.96 -10.25 19.52
N PRO A 224 10.79 -10.47 20.55
CA PRO A 224 12.19 -10.85 20.37
C PRO A 224 12.42 -12.37 20.29
N THR A 225 11.41 -13.19 20.58
CA THR A 225 11.52 -14.67 20.57
C THR A 225 10.41 -15.28 19.74
N ASP A 226 10.69 -16.45 19.15
CA ASP A 226 9.71 -17.18 18.33
C ASP A 226 8.48 -17.62 19.13
N GLU A 227 8.66 -17.97 20.41
CA GLU A 227 7.54 -18.34 21.28
C GLU A 227 6.56 -17.18 21.44
N LEU A 228 7.06 -16.01 21.84
CA LEU A 228 6.23 -14.83 22.04
C LEU A 228 5.69 -14.30 20.73
N ARG A 229 6.51 -14.29 19.66
CA ARG A 229 6.06 -13.85 18.34
C ARG A 229 4.97 -14.77 17.78
N SER A 230 5.09 -16.08 17.95
CA SER A 230 4.05 -17.04 17.52
C SER A 230 2.74 -16.90 18.28
N HIS A 231 2.80 -16.36 19.50
CA HIS A 231 1.62 -16.00 20.27
C HIS A 231 0.97 -14.71 19.77
N LEU A 232 1.75 -13.66 19.49
CA LEU A 232 1.26 -12.34 19.08
C LEU A 232 0.95 -12.28 17.56
N VAL A 233 1.80 -12.89 16.75
CA VAL A 233 1.75 -12.91 15.27
C VAL A 233 1.79 -14.37 14.81
N PRO A 234 0.64 -15.04 14.63
CA PRO A 234 0.58 -16.48 14.34
C PRO A 234 1.34 -16.91 13.08
N LEU A 235 1.57 -16.01 12.13
CA LEU A 235 2.34 -16.24 10.92
C LEU A 235 3.79 -16.68 11.22
N ASN A 236 4.33 -16.31 12.39
CA ASN A 236 5.67 -16.72 12.84
C ASN A 236 5.87 -18.23 12.91
N ARG A 237 4.81 -19.01 13.13
CA ARG A 237 4.88 -20.48 13.12
C ARG A 237 5.30 -21.04 11.76
N LYS A 238 4.99 -20.29 10.70
CA LYS A 238 5.36 -20.65 9.33
C LYS A 238 6.71 -20.06 8.92
N TYR A 239 6.99 -18.85 9.37
CA TYR A 239 8.21 -18.11 9.05
C TYR A 239 8.81 -17.59 10.36
N PRO A 240 9.68 -18.36 11.04
CA PRO A 240 10.34 -17.96 12.28
C PRO A 240 11.21 -16.72 12.10
N ILE A 241 11.56 -16.07 13.23
CA ILE A 241 12.33 -14.82 13.24
C ILE A 241 13.62 -14.93 12.41
N ALA A 242 14.37 -16.02 12.54
CA ALA A 242 15.60 -16.20 11.78
C ALA A 242 15.36 -16.16 10.26
N GLU A 243 14.36 -16.90 9.76
CA GLU A 243 13.99 -16.92 8.34
C GLU A 243 13.48 -15.55 7.87
N LEU A 244 12.72 -14.84 8.70
CA LEU A 244 12.24 -13.51 8.42
C LEU A 244 13.39 -12.51 8.29
N LEU A 245 14.37 -12.56 9.19
CA LEU A 245 15.53 -11.66 9.16
C LEU A 245 16.43 -11.95 7.97
N ASP A 246 16.63 -13.23 7.61
CA ASP A 246 17.35 -13.61 6.39
C ASP A 246 16.64 -13.07 5.14
N ALA A 247 15.30 -13.11 5.10
CA ALA A 247 14.53 -12.51 4.02
C ALA A 247 14.69 -10.97 3.98
N CYS A 248 14.77 -10.31 5.14
CA CYS A 248 15.07 -8.89 5.22
C CYS A 248 16.43 -8.55 4.60
N LEU A 249 17.46 -9.36 4.88
CA LEU A 249 18.81 -9.18 4.32
C LEU A 249 18.79 -9.34 2.79
N ARG A 250 18.14 -10.37 2.27
CA ARG A 250 17.98 -10.54 0.81
C ARG A 250 17.21 -9.38 0.18
N TYR A 251 16.15 -8.88 0.84
CA TYR A 251 15.40 -7.74 0.34
C TYR A 251 16.25 -6.47 0.25
N LEU A 252 17.15 -6.25 1.21
CA LEU A 252 18.05 -5.08 1.23
C LEU A 252 18.96 -4.97 0.00
N GLU A 253 19.28 -6.09 -0.65
CA GLU A 253 20.08 -6.07 -1.89
C GLU A 253 19.40 -5.30 -3.02
N HIS A 254 18.06 -5.19 -3.00
CA HIS A 254 17.23 -4.54 -4.02
C HIS A 254 16.51 -3.28 -3.51
N ALA A 255 16.46 -3.09 -2.19
CA ALA A 255 15.68 -2.04 -1.54
C ALA A 255 16.18 -0.63 -1.92
N PRO A 256 15.29 0.38 -1.97
CA PRO A 256 15.68 1.77 -2.25
C PRO A 256 16.35 2.46 -1.06
N ARG A 257 16.36 1.82 0.11
CA ARG A 257 17.01 2.27 1.34
C ARG A 257 17.97 1.19 1.82
N ASP A 258 18.97 1.57 2.59
CA ASP A 258 19.96 0.68 3.20
C ASP A 258 19.51 0.13 4.57
N PHE A 259 18.22 0.23 4.87
CA PHE A 259 17.62 -0.28 6.10
C PHE A 259 16.16 -0.73 5.87
N ILE A 260 15.69 -1.60 6.77
CA ILE A 260 14.29 -1.98 6.95
C ILE A 260 13.80 -1.42 8.29
N THR A 261 12.60 -0.87 8.31
CA THR A 261 11.95 -0.42 9.54
C THR A 261 11.33 -1.62 10.25
N PHE A 262 11.66 -1.85 11.53
CA PHE A 262 10.97 -2.83 12.36
C PHE A 262 9.93 -2.13 13.24
N GLU A 263 8.72 -2.68 13.24
CA GLU A 263 7.60 -2.23 14.05
C GLU A 263 7.49 -3.12 15.29
N TYR A 264 7.34 -2.48 16.46
CA TYR A 264 7.20 -3.16 17.73
C TYR A 264 6.07 -2.53 18.55
N CYS A 265 4.92 -3.18 18.57
CA CYS A 265 3.79 -2.78 19.41
C CYS A 265 4.09 -3.19 20.85
N MET A 266 4.38 -2.22 21.72
CA MET A 266 4.64 -2.47 23.14
C MET A 266 3.33 -2.73 23.87
N LEU A 267 3.20 -3.92 24.45
CA LEU A 267 2.03 -4.41 25.17
C LEU A 267 2.42 -4.58 26.64
N ASP A 268 1.71 -3.85 27.53
CA ASP A 268 1.94 -3.83 28.97
C ASP A 268 1.93 -5.25 29.56
N GLY A 269 3.00 -5.60 30.27
CA GLY A 269 3.19 -6.89 30.90
C GLY A 269 3.38 -8.07 29.95
N VAL A 270 3.46 -7.85 28.62
CA VAL A 270 3.57 -8.93 27.62
C VAL A 270 4.94 -8.95 26.94
N ASN A 271 5.34 -7.83 26.32
CA ASN A 271 6.56 -7.74 25.52
C ASN A 271 7.39 -6.47 25.82
N ASP A 272 7.12 -5.79 26.91
CA ASP A 272 7.67 -4.49 27.30
C ASP A 272 8.74 -4.56 28.41
N GLN A 273 9.09 -5.78 28.86
CA GLN A 273 10.04 -5.94 29.96
C GLN A 273 11.49 -5.70 29.50
N PRO A 274 12.39 -5.25 30.41
CA PRO A 274 13.81 -5.05 30.09
C PRO A 274 14.50 -6.28 29.49
N GLU A 275 14.03 -7.48 29.84
CA GLU A 275 14.53 -8.73 29.27
C GLU A 275 14.21 -8.84 27.79
N HIS A 276 13.00 -8.44 27.35
CA HIS A 276 12.64 -8.42 25.95
C HIS A 276 13.53 -7.48 25.15
N ALA A 277 13.93 -6.34 25.71
CA ALA A 277 14.89 -5.42 25.08
C ALA A 277 16.28 -6.08 24.92
N ARG A 278 16.79 -6.80 25.93
CA ARG A 278 18.05 -7.54 25.83
C ARG A 278 18.00 -8.63 24.76
N GLN A 279 16.91 -9.38 24.71
CA GLN A 279 16.68 -10.41 23.70
C GLN A 279 16.59 -9.79 22.30
N LEU A 280 15.93 -8.65 22.15
CA LEU A 280 15.85 -7.93 20.86
C LEU A 280 17.23 -7.49 20.38
N ILE A 281 18.09 -6.99 21.28
CA ILE A 281 19.49 -6.68 20.98
C ILE A 281 20.23 -7.93 20.50
N ALA A 282 20.09 -9.06 21.19
CA ALA A 282 20.73 -10.30 20.81
C ALA A 282 20.29 -10.77 19.41
N VAL A 283 18.99 -10.76 19.13
CA VAL A 283 18.42 -11.11 17.81
C VAL A 283 18.95 -10.19 16.73
N SER A 284 18.93 -8.89 16.94
CA SER A 284 19.40 -7.91 15.95
C SER A 284 20.92 -8.01 15.75
N TYR A 285 21.70 -8.23 16.83
CA TYR A 285 23.15 -8.39 16.72
C TYR A 285 23.53 -9.66 15.96
N THR A 286 22.85 -10.79 16.20
CA THR A 286 23.16 -12.07 15.57
C THR A 286 22.81 -12.10 14.08
N HIS A 287 21.73 -11.44 13.68
CA HIS A 287 21.19 -11.55 12.32
C HIS A 287 21.37 -10.27 11.48
N LEU A 288 21.57 -9.09 12.09
CA LEU A 288 21.61 -7.81 11.38
C LEU A 288 23.01 -7.17 11.35
N THR A 289 24.01 -7.73 12.00
CA THR A 289 25.41 -7.27 11.91
C THR A 289 26.06 -7.78 10.64
N LEU A 290 25.69 -7.20 9.50
CA LEU A 290 26.58 -7.22 8.35
C LEU A 290 27.65 -6.13 8.52
N PRO A 291 28.91 -6.40 8.12
CA PRO A 291 29.95 -5.40 8.21
C PRO A 291 29.55 -4.15 7.41
N THR A 292 29.43 -3.04 8.09
CA THR A 292 29.40 -1.67 7.54
C THR A 292 28.11 -1.08 6.98
N LYS A 293 26.90 -1.51 7.34
CA LYS A 293 25.71 -0.66 7.04
C LYS A 293 24.98 -0.30 8.34
N ARG A 294 24.82 0.99 8.57
CA ARG A 294 24.28 1.60 9.77
C ARG A 294 22.90 1.04 10.13
N ILE A 295 22.79 0.56 11.37
CA ILE A 295 21.51 0.38 12.05
C ILE A 295 21.19 1.74 12.70
N VAL A 296 20.08 2.33 12.38
CA VAL A 296 19.51 3.48 13.07
C VAL A 296 18.25 3.02 13.75
#